data_1e1a3004c9104a28c4424f145663b0d0
#
_entry.id   1e1a3004c9104a28c4424f145663b0d0
#
_cell.length_a   1.000
_cell.length_b   1.000
_cell.length_c   1.000
_cell.angle_alpha   90.00
_cell.angle_beta   90.00
_cell.angle_gamma   90.00
#
_symmetry.space_group_name_H-M   'P 1'
#
loop_
_entity.id
_entity.type
_entity.pdbx_description
1 polymer ?
#
loop_
_entity_poly.entity_id
_entity_poly.type
_entity_poly.pdbx_seq_one_letter_code
_entity_poly.pdbx_strand_id
1 'polypeptide(L)'
;MVSLEDIKLPPHNVDAEKGVLCGVLMDNELMYYYDGLSLAPEDFYNREHFYIYQGIKTLWWSRKTIDVVTLADQLTKDAVLDAIGGTDYLYELSSFLLSTSSCAEYVKIVREKSVLRNILKTSQKIIGDVYEQKDTLLVLQDIEKRVYDLTQNNVAEKVHSIWEILNKRVEEYMDIVDHPEKANLRKVFSGYHGLDEMMGWFKPAELIILAARPSMGKTAFALNILKNMAVDQKKSVALFSLEMSSEQIADRVLSMVSGIPMGKIAKGQLDTEDFTIMGESMELLSETNIFIDDKWSTTIPELKSKIRRLKIEKTTLDLVIIDYLQLMSGSNSWYSGNRVQEISEISRGLKELARELEIPIMALSQLSREVEKRVDKKPQLSDLRESWAIEQDADGVIMLHREDYYDPDTDKKGLTDICVRKNRNGPVGESELYFEKTIMKFTEIKSKSDGTY
;
A
#
# COMPACT_ATOMS: atom_id res chain seq x y z
N MET A 1 -0.67 -5.86 47.10
CA MET A 1 -1.37 -4.62 47.54
C MET A 1 -0.86 -3.51 46.63
N VAL A 2 -1.67 -3.09 45.68
CA VAL A 2 -1.37 -1.90 44.82
C VAL A 2 -1.60 -0.70 45.73
N SER A 3 -0.59 0.13 45.94
CA SER A 3 -0.70 1.34 46.74
C SER A 3 -1.69 2.32 46.08
N LEU A 4 -2.47 3.04 46.88
CA LEU A 4 -3.44 4.05 46.40
C LEU A 4 -2.78 5.21 45.63
N GLU A 5 -1.45 5.29 45.61
CA GLU A 5 -0.66 6.28 44.86
C GLU A 5 -0.47 5.95 43.36
N ASP A 6 -0.85 4.75 42.90
CA ASP A 6 -0.67 4.30 41.52
C ASP A 6 -1.91 4.49 40.61
N ILE A 7 -2.98 5.13 41.08
CA ILE A 7 -4.14 5.43 40.23
C ILE A 7 -3.83 6.67 39.37
N LYS A 8 -3.15 6.45 38.26
CA LYS A 8 -2.96 7.50 37.24
C LYS A 8 -4.28 7.77 36.56
N LEU A 9 -4.76 9.03 36.65
CA LEU A 9 -5.93 9.46 35.88
C LEU A 9 -5.65 9.33 34.39
N PRO A 10 -6.66 8.92 33.58
CA PRO A 10 -6.51 8.89 32.14
C PRO A 10 -6.10 10.25 31.60
N PRO A 11 -5.31 10.32 30.48
CA PRO A 11 -4.90 11.58 29.88
C PRO A 11 -6.11 12.45 29.51
N HIS A 12 -6.14 13.70 30.02
CA HIS A 12 -7.21 14.68 29.77
C HIS A 12 -6.69 16.11 29.89
N ASN A 13 -7.47 17.04 29.39
CA ASN A 13 -7.28 18.48 29.60
C ASN A 13 -8.66 19.17 29.58
N VAL A 14 -9.23 19.36 30.78
CA VAL A 14 -10.58 19.92 30.95
C VAL A 14 -10.68 21.36 30.45
N ASP A 15 -9.62 22.16 30.60
CA ASP A 15 -9.62 23.53 30.13
C ASP A 15 -9.63 23.64 28.61
N ALA A 16 -8.91 22.74 27.92
CA ALA A 16 -8.98 22.64 26.47
C ALA A 16 -10.39 22.20 25.99
N GLU A 17 -11.02 21.27 26.71
CA GLU A 17 -12.40 20.86 26.41
C GLU A 17 -13.38 22.02 26.57
N LYS A 18 -13.30 22.76 27.68
CA LYS A 18 -14.10 24.00 27.90
C LYS A 18 -13.84 25.02 26.79
N GLY A 19 -12.60 25.19 26.37
CA GLY A 19 -12.22 26.08 25.29
C GLY A 19 -12.83 25.72 23.93
N VAL A 20 -12.89 24.41 23.60
CA VAL A 20 -13.54 23.91 22.39
C VAL A 20 -15.04 24.21 22.42
N LEU A 21 -15.73 23.90 23.52
CA LEU A 21 -17.18 24.11 23.66
C LEU A 21 -17.54 25.58 23.65
N CYS A 22 -16.80 26.41 24.40
CA CYS A 22 -16.99 27.85 24.41
C CYS A 22 -16.78 28.47 23.02
N GLY A 23 -15.77 28.02 22.28
CA GLY A 23 -15.52 28.49 20.92
C GLY A 23 -16.74 28.35 20.00
N VAL A 24 -17.42 27.19 20.03
CA VAL A 24 -18.63 26.96 19.22
C VAL A 24 -19.79 27.85 19.64
N LEU A 25 -19.95 28.09 20.95
CA LEU A 25 -21.02 28.99 21.45
C LEU A 25 -20.77 30.45 21.05
N MET A 26 -19.50 30.86 20.85
CA MET A 26 -19.13 32.17 20.37
C MET A 26 -19.19 32.31 18.85
N ASP A 27 -18.79 31.26 18.13
CA ASP A 27 -18.72 31.22 16.67
C ASP A 27 -19.07 29.81 16.15
N ASN A 28 -20.29 29.69 15.63
CA ASN A 28 -20.80 28.42 15.13
C ASN A 28 -20.02 27.92 13.88
N GLU A 29 -19.33 28.79 13.14
CA GLU A 29 -18.55 28.40 11.96
C GLU A 29 -17.36 27.50 12.32
N LEU A 30 -16.87 27.55 13.55
CA LEU A 30 -15.85 26.63 14.04
C LEU A 30 -16.24 25.16 13.94
N MET A 31 -17.53 24.84 13.85
CA MET A 31 -17.98 23.48 13.64
C MET A 31 -17.53 22.90 12.31
N TYR A 32 -17.37 23.69 11.25
CA TYR A 32 -16.77 23.24 9.99
C TYR A 32 -15.34 22.77 10.19
N TYR A 33 -14.58 23.52 11.00
CA TYR A 33 -13.19 23.15 11.32
C TYR A 33 -13.12 21.91 12.21
N TYR A 34 -14.01 21.81 13.21
CA TYR A 34 -14.05 20.67 14.14
C TYR A 34 -14.50 19.37 13.45
N ASP A 35 -15.47 19.45 12.55
CA ASP A 35 -15.86 18.31 11.69
C ASP A 35 -14.72 17.92 10.73
N GLY A 36 -14.02 18.89 10.17
CA GLY A 36 -12.83 18.65 9.34
C GLY A 36 -11.69 17.95 10.09
N LEU A 37 -11.60 18.11 11.40
CA LEU A 37 -10.70 17.37 12.28
C LEU A 37 -11.33 16.08 12.83
N SER A 38 -12.53 15.71 12.40
CA SER A 38 -13.29 14.54 12.88
C SER A 38 -13.43 14.49 14.41
N LEU A 39 -13.63 15.64 15.06
CA LEU A 39 -13.87 15.71 16.50
C LEU A 39 -15.23 15.07 16.82
N ALA A 40 -15.22 14.14 17.76
CA ALA A 40 -16.40 13.37 18.18
C ALA A 40 -16.71 13.59 19.66
N PRO A 41 -17.96 13.39 20.11
CA PRO A 41 -18.30 13.47 21.53
C PRO A 41 -17.42 12.57 22.40
N GLU A 42 -17.02 11.39 21.91
CA GLU A 42 -16.18 10.40 22.57
C GLU A 42 -14.75 10.91 22.83
N ASP A 43 -14.34 12.00 22.17
CA ASP A 43 -13.05 12.64 22.38
C ASP A 43 -12.97 13.46 23.67
N PHE A 44 -14.11 13.75 24.29
CA PHE A 44 -14.16 14.45 25.56
C PHE A 44 -13.99 13.49 26.73
N TYR A 45 -13.14 13.87 27.69
CA TYR A 45 -12.93 13.10 28.92
C TYR A 45 -14.05 13.32 29.91
N ASN A 46 -14.46 14.60 30.06
CA ASN A 46 -15.53 14.96 30.97
C ASN A 46 -16.90 14.57 30.40
N ARG A 47 -17.71 13.87 31.18
CA ARG A 47 -18.99 13.35 30.75
C ARG A 47 -20.00 14.45 30.45
N GLU A 48 -19.95 15.55 31.19
CA GLU A 48 -20.77 16.73 30.92
C GLU A 48 -20.42 17.32 29.54
N HIS A 49 -19.14 17.45 29.22
CA HIS A 49 -18.65 17.95 27.93
C HIS A 49 -19.04 17.04 26.76
N PHE A 50 -19.01 15.72 26.98
CA PHE A 50 -19.53 14.74 26.01
C PHE A 50 -20.97 15.05 25.63
N TYR A 51 -21.87 15.20 26.61
CA TYR A 51 -23.28 15.46 26.35
C TYR A 51 -23.49 16.85 25.71
N ILE A 52 -22.78 17.86 26.17
CA ILE A 52 -22.84 19.21 25.58
C ILE A 52 -22.44 19.17 24.12
N TYR A 53 -21.31 18.51 23.77
CA TYR A 53 -20.85 18.44 22.39
C TYR A 53 -21.80 17.58 21.53
N GLN A 54 -22.38 16.53 22.06
CA GLN A 54 -23.43 15.74 21.39
C GLN A 54 -24.66 16.61 21.06
N GLY A 55 -25.13 17.42 21.99
CA GLY A 55 -26.20 18.37 21.76
C GLY A 55 -25.87 19.43 20.70
N ILE A 56 -24.63 19.96 20.73
CA ILE A 56 -24.09 20.86 19.71
C ILE A 56 -24.14 20.19 18.33
N LYS A 57 -23.66 18.95 18.19
CA LYS A 57 -23.68 18.21 16.92
C LYS A 57 -25.12 18.00 16.44
N THR A 58 -26.06 17.70 17.31
CA THR A 58 -27.48 17.51 16.95
C THR A 58 -28.07 18.79 16.38
N LEU A 59 -27.82 19.96 17.00
CA LEU A 59 -28.25 21.26 16.50
C LEU A 59 -27.57 21.59 15.15
N TRP A 60 -26.29 21.35 15.02
CA TRP A 60 -25.51 21.59 13.81
C TRP A 60 -26.07 20.79 12.61
N TRP A 61 -26.26 19.51 12.77
CA TRP A 61 -26.85 18.65 11.73
C TRP A 61 -28.28 19.04 11.37
N SER A 62 -29.02 19.58 12.35
CA SER A 62 -30.37 20.12 12.14
C SER A 62 -30.37 21.52 11.54
N ARG A 63 -29.20 22.11 11.23
CA ARG A 63 -29.01 23.48 10.72
C ARG A 63 -29.69 24.55 11.60
N LYS A 64 -29.67 24.36 12.91
CA LYS A 64 -30.13 25.30 13.90
C LYS A 64 -28.96 26.12 14.44
N THR A 65 -29.25 27.37 14.84
CA THR A 65 -28.29 28.20 15.53
C THR A 65 -27.87 27.55 16.86
N ILE A 66 -26.60 27.59 17.18
CA ILE A 66 -26.05 27.03 18.42
C ILE A 66 -25.75 28.20 19.35
N ASP A 67 -26.58 28.36 20.38
CA ASP A 67 -26.40 29.28 21.49
C ASP A 67 -26.81 28.61 22.80
N VAL A 68 -26.62 29.28 23.93
CA VAL A 68 -26.93 28.72 25.26
C VAL A 68 -28.39 28.30 25.38
N VAL A 69 -29.34 29.08 24.78
CA VAL A 69 -30.78 28.83 24.91
C VAL A 69 -31.21 27.63 24.06
N THR A 70 -30.79 27.59 22.79
CA THR A 70 -31.08 26.48 21.89
C THR A 70 -30.44 25.16 22.33
N LEU A 71 -29.24 25.26 22.88
CA LEU A 71 -28.52 24.11 23.44
C LEU A 71 -29.20 23.60 24.71
N ALA A 72 -29.61 24.47 25.62
CA ALA A 72 -30.34 24.07 26.83
C ALA A 72 -31.70 23.39 26.49
N ASP A 73 -32.44 23.89 25.48
CA ASP A 73 -33.67 23.25 24.98
C ASP A 73 -33.39 21.85 24.40
N GLN A 74 -32.29 21.70 23.63
CA GLN A 74 -31.88 20.41 23.09
C GLN A 74 -31.48 19.41 24.21
N LEU A 75 -30.69 19.82 25.16
CA LEU A 75 -30.22 18.98 26.28
C LEU A 75 -31.40 18.62 27.22
N THR A 76 -32.42 19.48 27.31
CA THR A 76 -33.67 19.17 28.03
C THR A 76 -34.43 18.05 27.32
N LYS A 77 -34.56 18.13 26.00
CA LYS A 77 -35.20 17.08 25.17
C LYS A 77 -34.48 15.74 25.29
N ASP A 78 -33.13 15.79 25.37
CA ASP A 78 -32.27 14.62 25.54
C ASP A 78 -32.24 14.10 27.01
N ALA A 79 -32.95 14.81 27.94
CA ALA A 79 -33.03 14.49 29.37
C ALA A 79 -31.69 14.45 30.09
N VAL A 80 -30.71 15.28 29.66
CA VAL A 80 -29.36 15.34 30.22
C VAL A 80 -28.97 16.71 30.80
N LEU A 81 -29.84 17.71 30.72
CA LEU A 81 -29.53 19.06 31.17
C LEU A 81 -29.14 19.13 32.66
N ASP A 82 -29.88 18.43 33.53
CA ASP A 82 -29.57 18.39 34.97
C ASP A 82 -28.25 17.67 35.24
N ALA A 83 -27.91 16.67 34.46
CA ALA A 83 -26.69 15.90 34.60
C ALA A 83 -25.44 16.69 34.24
N ILE A 84 -25.55 17.76 33.45
CA ILE A 84 -24.43 18.62 33.09
C ILE A 84 -24.26 19.84 34.01
N GLY A 85 -25.11 20.01 35.03
CA GLY A 85 -25.10 21.17 35.94
C GLY A 85 -26.05 22.28 35.56
N GLY A 86 -27.06 21.98 34.69
CA GLY A 86 -28.09 22.90 34.29
C GLY A 86 -27.66 24.02 33.35
N THR A 87 -28.54 25.02 33.21
CA THR A 87 -28.26 26.19 32.35
C THR A 87 -27.11 27.06 32.88
N ASP A 88 -26.89 27.08 34.20
CA ASP A 88 -25.88 27.88 34.84
C ASP A 88 -24.48 27.46 34.34
N TYR A 89 -24.22 26.19 34.21
CA TYR A 89 -22.96 25.69 33.65
C TYR A 89 -22.77 26.07 32.18
N LEU A 90 -23.83 26.11 31.39
CA LEU A 90 -23.74 26.56 29.99
C LEU A 90 -23.39 28.05 29.89
N TYR A 91 -23.92 28.89 30.79
CA TYR A 91 -23.53 30.31 30.87
C TYR A 91 -22.09 30.47 31.32
N GLU A 92 -21.63 29.72 32.35
CA GLU A 92 -20.22 29.72 32.76
C GLU A 92 -19.31 29.36 31.59
N LEU A 93 -19.69 28.28 30.86
CA LEU A 93 -18.93 27.76 29.71
C LEU A 93 -18.86 28.82 28.59
N SER A 94 -19.95 29.50 28.28
CA SER A 94 -20.00 30.52 27.21
C SER A 94 -19.11 31.75 27.49
N SER A 95 -18.75 31.99 28.75
CA SER A 95 -17.88 33.06 29.17
C SER A 95 -16.43 32.69 29.45
N PHE A 96 -16.07 31.41 29.16
CA PHE A 96 -14.75 30.89 29.49
C PHE A 96 -13.61 31.50 28.65
N LEU A 97 -13.85 31.83 27.39
CA LEU A 97 -12.89 32.44 26.50
C LEU A 97 -13.23 33.92 26.19
N LEU A 98 -12.19 34.72 25.97
CA LEU A 98 -12.32 36.11 25.48
C LEU A 98 -12.19 36.18 23.94
N SER A 99 -11.67 35.14 23.30
CA SER A 99 -11.40 35.10 21.86
C SER A 99 -11.36 33.64 21.36
N THR A 100 -11.79 33.40 20.11
CA THR A 100 -11.79 32.11 19.43
C THR A 100 -10.42 31.77 18.81
N SER A 101 -9.42 32.63 18.86
CA SER A 101 -8.14 32.46 18.16
C SER A 101 -7.37 31.19 18.53
N SER A 102 -7.54 30.68 19.75
CA SER A 102 -6.84 29.47 20.23
C SER A 102 -7.65 28.19 20.13
N CYS A 103 -8.89 28.25 19.62
CA CYS A 103 -9.78 27.09 19.57
C CYS A 103 -9.22 25.95 18.71
N ALA A 104 -8.49 26.26 17.64
CA ALA A 104 -7.81 25.29 16.80
C ALA A 104 -6.78 24.44 17.56
N GLU A 105 -6.02 25.08 18.47
CA GLU A 105 -5.04 24.38 19.30
C GLU A 105 -5.73 23.54 20.38
N TYR A 106 -6.82 24.04 20.97
CA TYR A 106 -7.58 23.28 21.96
C TYR A 106 -8.14 21.97 21.38
N VAL A 107 -8.68 21.98 20.15
CA VAL A 107 -9.14 20.76 19.48
C VAL A 107 -8.00 19.75 19.32
N LYS A 108 -6.81 20.20 18.93
CA LYS A 108 -5.64 19.31 18.81
C LYS A 108 -5.29 18.68 20.16
N ILE A 109 -5.29 19.46 21.24
CA ILE A 109 -5.02 18.96 22.58
C ILE A 109 -6.05 17.92 23.00
N VAL A 110 -7.35 18.20 22.81
CA VAL A 110 -8.45 17.25 23.14
C VAL A 110 -8.28 15.95 22.39
N ARG A 111 -8.01 16.01 21.08
CA ARG A 111 -7.78 14.82 20.25
C ARG A 111 -6.55 14.04 20.68
N GLU A 112 -5.42 14.70 20.94
CA GLU A 112 -4.21 14.03 21.44
C GLU A 112 -4.48 13.24 22.72
N LYS A 113 -5.20 13.84 23.68
CA LYS A 113 -5.58 13.17 24.93
C LYS A 113 -6.57 12.02 24.68
N SER A 114 -7.49 12.17 23.75
CA SER A 114 -8.41 11.09 23.32
C SER A 114 -7.66 9.90 22.73
N VAL A 115 -6.70 10.14 21.84
CA VAL A 115 -5.84 9.09 21.27
C VAL A 115 -5.12 8.32 22.36
N LEU A 116 -4.52 9.03 23.33
CA LEU A 116 -3.82 8.37 24.45
C LEU A 116 -4.79 7.51 25.29
N ARG A 117 -6.02 7.97 25.51
CA ARG A 117 -7.06 7.17 26.20
C ARG A 117 -7.45 5.91 25.40
N ASN A 118 -7.58 6.04 24.08
CA ASN A 118 -7.88 4.91 23.20
C ASN A 118 -6.76 3.88 23.20
N ILE A 119 -5.50 4.31 23.22
CA ILE A 119 -4.33 3.43 23.37
C ILE A 119 -4.40 2.68 24.70
N LEU A 120 -4.67 3.39 25.82
CA LEU A 120 -4.81 2.76 27.14
C LEU A 120 -5.94 1.71 27.15
N LYS A 121 -7.13 2.06 26.62
CA LYS A 121 -8.28 1.16 26.53
C LYS A 121 -7.98 -0.09 25.69
N THR A 122 -7.28 0.09 24.57
CA THR A 122 -6.87 -1.01 23.69
C THR A 122 -5.85 -1.91 24.38
N SER A 123 -4.85 -1.31 25.06
CA SER A 123 -3.86 -2.07 25.82
C SER A 123 -4.49 -2.90 26.94
N GLN A 124 -5.48 -2.34 27.66
CA GLN A 124 -6.23 -3.07 28.69
C GLN A 124 -6.99 -4.27 28.12
N LYS A 125 -7.60 -4.12 26.93
CA LYS A 125 -8.27 -5.23 26.25
C LYS A 125 -7.26 -6.32 25.83
N ILE A 126 -6.11 -5.92 25.29
CA ILE A 126 -5.02 -6.85 24.93
C ILE A 126 -4.57 -7.65 26.17
N ILE A 127 -4.35 -6.96 27.28
CA ILE A 127 -3.99 -7.62 28.55
C ILE A 127 -5.08 -8.63 28.98
N GLY A 128 -6.36 -8.27 28.87
CA GLY A 128 -7.48 -9.17 29.14
C GLY A 128 -7.45 -10.43 28.27
N ASP A 129 -7.29 -10.27 26.95
CA ASP A 129 -7.25 -11.40 26.01
C ASP A 129 -6.07 -12.34 26.24
N VAL A 130 -4.92 -11.81 26.70
CA VAL A 130 -3.74 -12.61 27.09
C VAL A 130 -4.05 -13.43 28.36
N TYR A 131 -4.71 -12.84 29.36
CA TYR A 131 -5.08 -13.57 30.60
C TYR A 131 -6.13 -14.67 30.36
N GLU A 132 -7.01 -14.47 29.34
CA GLU A 132 -7.99 -15.50 28.96
C GLU A 132 -7.37 -16.70 28.21
N GLN A 133 -6.06 -16.71 27.97
CA GLN A 133 -5.30 -17.77 27.30
C GLN A 133 -5.91 -18.23 25.96
N LYS A 134 -6.43 -17.28 25.18
CA LYS A 134 -6.90 -17.53 23.82
C LYS A 134 -5.76 -18.02 22.92
N ASP A 135 -6.09 -18.62 21.80
CA ASP A 135 -5.10 -19.04 20.79
C ASP A 135 -4.14 -17.91 20.44
N THR A 136 -2.84 -18.17 20.56
CA THR A 136 -1.78 -17.17 20.41
C THR A 136 -1.81 -16.49 19.04
N LEU A 137 -2.11 -17.24 17.97
CA LEU A 137 -2.17 -16.68 16.60
C LEU A 137 -3.36 -15.73 16.46
N LEU A 138 -4.52 -16.10 17.01
CA LEU A 138 -5.70 -15.25 16.99
C LEU A 138 -5.49 -13.97 17.80
N VAL A 139 -4.84 -14.06 18.97
CA VAL A 139 -4.52 -12.88 19.79
C VAL A 139 -3.58 -11.94 19.06
N LEU A 140 -2.53 -12.46 18.41
CA LEU A 140 -1.59 -11.65 17.64
C LEU A 140 -2.26 -10.94 16.46
N GLN A 141 -3.14 -11.62 15.72
CA GLN A 141 -3.90 -11.02 14.61
C GLN A 141 -4.85 -9.90 15.10
N ASP A 142 -5.50 -10.11 16.24
CA ASP A 142 -6.41 -9.13 16.82
C ASP A 142 -5.65 -7.91 17.36
N ILE A 143 -4.47 -8.10 17.96
CA ILE A 143 -3.58 -7.02 18.38
C ILE A 143 -3.17 -6.17 17.16
N GLU A 144 -2.71 -6.82 16.10
CA GLU A 144 -2.30 -6.13 14.87
C GLU A 144 -3.45 -5.29 14.31
N LYS A 145 -4.65 -5.88 14.20
CA LYS A 145 -5.86 -5.17 13.74
C LYS A 145 -6.18 -3.96 14.61
N ARG A 146 -6.20 -4.12 15.95
CA ARG A 146 -6.53 -3.02 16.87
C ARG A 146 -5.51 -1.88 16.83
N VAL A 147 -4.22 -2.21 16.72
CA VAL A 147 -3.15 -1.20 16.57
C VAL A 147 -3.30 -0.47 15.24
N TYR A 148 -3.64 -1.20 14.18
CA TYR A 148 -3.92 -0.61 12.88
C TYR A 148 -5.12 0.35 12.92
N ASP A 149 -6.23 -0.07 13.53
CA ASP A 149 -7.44 0.77 13.68
C ASP A 149 -7.13 2.06 14.48
N LEU A 150 -6.25 1.98 15.50
CA LEU A 150 -5.78 3.16 16.23
C LEU A 150 -4.98 4.13 15.36
N THR A 151 -4.18 3.62 14.44
CA THR A 151 -3.39 4.48 13.52
C THR A 151 -4.25 5.08 12.42
N GLN A 152 -5.20 4.34 11.88
CA GLN A 152 -6.10 4.83 10.82
C GLN A 152 -7.12 5.86 11.32
N ASN A 153 -7.71 5.67 12.49
CA ASN A 153 -8.66 6.62 13.07
C ASN A 153 -8.02 7.99 13.41
N ASN A 154 -6.68 8.06 13.45
CA ASN A 154 -5.96 9.31 13.64
C ASN A 154 -5.63 10.05 12.34
N VAL A 155 -5.70 9.35 11.20
CA VAL A 155 -5.59 9.96 9.88
C VAL A 155 -7.02 10.23 9.42
N ALA A 156 -7.58 11.37 9.79
CA ALA A 156 -8.80 11.85 9.16
C ALA A 156 -8.53 11.81 7.64
N GLU A 157 -9.35 11.07 6.87
CA GLU A 157 -9.37 11.18 5.41
C GLU A 157 -9.70 12.63 5.07
N LYS A 158 -8.67 13.46 4.93
CA LYS A 158 -8.85 14.85 4.53
C LYS A 158 -9.29 14.84 3.09
N VAL A 159 -10.50 15.32 2.84
CA VAL A 159 -10.87 15.81 1.51
C VAL A 159 -9.99 17.03 1.25
N HIS A 160 -8.98 16.86 0.41
CA HIS A 160 -8.08 17.96 0.04
C HIS A 160 -8.73 18.84 -1.01
N SER A 161 -8.65 20.15 -0.85
CA SER A 161 -9.01 21.07 -1.92
C SER A 161 -8.04 20.89 -3.09
N ILE A 162 -8.53 21.11 -4.31
CA ILE A 162 -7.66 21.04 -5.50
C ILE A 162 -6.49 22.02 -5.37
N TRP A 163 -6.69 23.15 -4.71
CA TRP A 163 -5.68 24.18 -4.47
C TRP A 163 -4.53 23.65 -3.59
N GLU A 164 -4.84 22.96 -2.49
CA GLU A 164 -3.82 22.33 -1.63
C GLU A 164 -2.99 21.30 -2.41
N ILE A 165 -3.66 20.47 -3.22
CA ILE A 165 -2.98 19.47 -4.04
C ILE A 165 -2.07 20.14 -5.07
N LEU A 166 -2.55 21.18 -5.75
CA LEU A 166 -1.77 21.91 -6.77
C LEU A 166 -0.56 22.62 -6.17
N ASN A 167 -0.71 23.29 -5.01
CA ASN A 167 0.42 23.93 -4.33
C ASN A 167 1.52 22.91 -4.00
N LYS A 168 1.16 21.78 -3.39
CA LYS A 168 2.12 20.71 -3.10
C LYS A 168 2.80 20.21 -4.37
N ARG A 169 2.05 20.03 -5.47
CA ARG A 169 2.61 19.58 -6.75
C ARG A 169 3.54 20.61 -7.37
N VAL A 170 3.22 21.90 -7.29
CA VAL A 170 4.09 22.98 -7.78
C VAL A 170 5.40 23.02 -6.99
N GLU A 171 5.34 22.89 -5.66
CA GLU A 171 6.55 22.80 -4.84
C GLU A 171 7.42 21.60 -5.21
N GLU A 172 6.81 20.43 -5.46
CA GLU A 172 7.51 19.23 -5.95
C GLU A 172 8.16 19.48 -7.33
N TYR A 173 7.47 20.16 -8.24
CA TYR A 173 8.03 20.49 -9.56
C TYR A 173 9.17 21.51 -9.48
N MET A 174 9.08 22.50 -8.58
CA MET A 174 10.15 23.45 -8.34
C MET A 174 11.40 22.75 -7.77
N ASP A 175 11.23 21.86 -6.77
CA ASP A 175 12.36 21.07 -6.22
C ASP A 175 13.02 20.18 -7.30
N ILE A 176 12.25 19.65 -8.25
CA ILE A 176 12.78 18.88 -9.39
C ILE A 176 13.54 19.78 -10.38
N VAL A 177 13.09 21.01 -10.62
CA VAL A 177 13.78 21.95 -11.51
C VAL A 177 15.10 22.41 -10.88
N ASP A 178 15.08 22.69 -9.57
CA ASP A 178 16.26 23.12 -8.84
C ASP A 178 17.27 21.97 -8.62
N HIS A 179 16.78 20.74 -8.55
CA HIS A 179 17.55 19.52 -8.28
C HIS A 179 17.20 18.41 -9.28
N PRO A 180 17.61 18.49 -10.57
CA PRO A 180 17.26 17.49 -11.59
C PRO A 180 17.67 16.06 -11.25
N GLU A 181 18.73 15.88 -10.45
CA GLU A 181 19.20 14.58 -9.96
C GLU A 181 18.16 13.88 -9.07
N LYS A 182 17.37 14.63 -8.29
CA LYS A 182 16.31 14.08 -7.44
C LYS A 182 15.13 13.53 -8.24
N ALA A 183 14.90 14.05 -9.45
CA ALA A 183 13.82 13.61 -10.32
C ALA A 183 13.93 12.12 -10.68
N ASN A 184 15.15 11.64 -10.91
CA ASN A 184 15.42 10.25 -11.27
C ASN A 184 15.54 9.33 -10.05
N LEU A 185 15.88 9.89 -8.88
CA LEU A 185 15.96 9.09 -7.65
C LEU A 185 14.63 8.47 -7.24
N ARG A 186 13.49 9.12 -7.56
CA ARG A 186 12.15 8.63 -7.22
C ARG A 186 11.50 7.77 -8.31
N LYS A 187 12.05 7.79 -9.53
CA LYS A 187 11.50 7.03 -10.65
C LYS A 187 12.06 5.60 -10.65
N VAL A 188 11.21 4.67 -11.02
CA VAL A 188 11.49 3.25 -11.03
C VAL A 188 11.17 2.72 -12.42
N PHE A 189 12.19 2.34 -13.17
CA PHE A 189 12.08 1.88 -14.55
C PHE A 189 12.26 0.37 -14.65
N SER A 190 11.65 -0.24 -15.66
CA SER A 190 11.85 -1.68 -15.94
C SER A 190 13.28 -2.00 -16.37
N GLY A 191 13.98 -1.01 -16.91
CA GLY A 191 15.30 -1.16 -17.52
C GLY A 191 15.24 -1.68 -18.95
N TYR A 192 14.06 -1.64 -19.59
CA TYR A 192 13.84 -1.94 -21.00
C TYR A 192 13.21 -0.72 -21.67
N HIS A 193 13.95 -0.10 -22.59
CA HIS A 193 13.57 1.16 -23.20
C HIS A 193 12.17 1.12 -23.85
N GLY A 194 11.91 0.09 -24.69
CA GLY A 194 10.61 -0.05 -25.34
C GLY A 194 9.44 -0.24 -24.37
N LEU A 195 9.64 -0.88 -23.22
CA LEU A 195 8.63 -0.99 -22.18
C LEU A 195 8.47 0.33 -21.42
N ASP A 196 9.59 0.97 -21.11
CA ASP A 196 9.62 2.22 -20.35
C ASP A 196 9.05 3.39 -21.18
N GLU A 197 9.18 3.39 -22.52
CA GLU A 197 8.49 4.35 -23.40
C GLU A 197 6.96 4.25 -23.31
N MET A 198 6.43 3.03 -23.22
CA MET A 198 4.98 2.81 -23.12
C MET A 198 4.45 3.04 -21.70
N MET A 199 5.09 2.42 -20.71
CA MET A 199 4.62 2.45 -19.30
C MET A 199 5.05 3.75 -18.59
N GLY A 200 6.08 4.42 -19.08
CA GLY A 200 6.81 5.42 -18.31
C GLY A 200 7.62 4.75 -17.22
N TRP A 201 7.47 5.20 -16.00
CA TRP A 201 8.05 4.56 -14.81
C TRP A 201 6.94 3.97 -13.94
N PHE A 202 7.27 2.96 -13.13
CA PHE A 202 6.32 2.36 -12.20
C PHE A 202 6.03 3.34 -11.07
N LYS A 203 4.81 3.90 -11.08
CA LYS A 203 4.43 4.98 -10.16
C LYS A 203 4.00 4.42 -8.81
N PRO A 204 4.21 5.17 -7.72
CA PRO A 204 3.64 4.85 -6.42
C PRO A 204 2.13 4.60 -6.54
N ALA A 205 1.63 3.69 -5.71
CA ALA A 205 0.21 3.31 -5.65
C ALA A 205 -0.34 2.61 -6.91
N GLU A 206 0.50 2.20 -7.87
CA GLU A 206 0.07 1.42 -9.04
C GLU A 206 0.08 -0.09 -8.76
N LEU A 207 -0.93 -0.78 -9.28
CA LEU A 207 -0.97 -2.23 -9.42
C LEU A 207 -0.71 -2.59 -10.88
N ILE A 208 0.40 -3.29 -11.13
CA ILE A 208 0.85 -3.73 -12.45
C ILE A 208 0.69 -5.26 -12.51
N ILE A 209 0.03 -5.75 -13.53
CA ILE A 209 -0.11 -7.18 -13.77
C ILE A 209 0.84 -7.62 -14.86
N LEU A 210 1.69 -8.60 -14.55
CA LEU A 210 2.52 -9.29 -15.52
C LEU A 210 1.92 -10.68 -15.80
N ALA A 211 1.38 -10.88 -16.99
CA ALA A 211 0.66 -12.09 -17.32
C ALA A 211 1.28 -12.87 -18.48
N ALA A 212 1.28 -14.18 -18.37
CA ALA A 212 1.74 -15.05 -19.45
C ALA A 212 1.14 -16.46 -19.35
N ARG A 213 1.21 -17.23 -20.44
CA ARG A 213 1.04 -18.69 -20.37
C ARG A 213 2.27 -19.33 -19.70
N PRO A 214 2.13 -20.52 -19.10
CA PRO A 214 3.27 -21.27 -18.56
C PRO A 214 4.41 -21.38 -19.58
N SER A 215 5.64 -21.36 -19.10
CA SER A 215 6.87 -21.50 -19.91
C SER A 215 7.19 -20.34 -20.87
N MET A 216 6.40 -19.25 -20.87
CA MET A 216 6.69 -18.03 -21.66
C MET A 216 7.82 -17.17 -21.07
N GLY A 217 8.28 -17.47 -19.86
CA GLY A 217 9.34 -16.70 -19.18
C GLY A 217 8.83 -15.63 -18.23
N LYS A 218 7.58 -15.71 -17.74
CA LYS A 218 6.96 -14.74 -16.82
C LYS A 218 7.84 -14.44 -15.60
N THR A 219 8.17 -15.44 -14.81
CA THR A 219 9.04 -15.30 -13.62
C THR A 219 10.45 -14.83 -14.00
N ALA A 220 11.02 -15.34 -15.10
CA ALA A 220 12.31 -14.88 -15.59
C ALA A 220 12.28 -13.37 -15.93
N PHE A 221 11.23 -12.87 -16.59
CA PHE A 221 11.08 -11.46 -16.91
C PHE A 221 10.95 -10.59 -15.67
N ALA A 222 10.15 -11.02 -14.69
CA ALA A 222 10.03 -10.33 -13.39
C ALA A 222 11.38 -10.25 -12.66
N LEU A 223 12.17 -11.35 -12.66
CA LEU A 223 13.51 -11.37 -12.07
C LEU A 223 14.50 -10.49 -12.83
N ASN A 224 14.38 -10.34 -14.15
CA ASN A 224 15.19 -9.38 -14.90
C ASN A 224 14.86 -7.94 -14.52
N ILE A 225 13.57 -7.59 -14.37
CA ILE A 225 13.16 -6.27 -13.87
C ILE A 225 13.72 -6.04 -12.47
N LEU A 226 13.59 -7.03 -11.56
CA LEU A 226 14.15 -6.97 -10.22
C LEU A 226 15.67 -6.69 -10.26
N LYS A 227 16.42 -7.43 -11.09
CA LYS A 227 17.87 -7.25 -11.27
C LYS A 227 18.19 -5.86 -11.83
N ASN A 228 17.51 -5.42 -12.89
CA ASN A 228 17.74 -4.10 -13.48
C ASN A 228 17.49 -2.97 -12.46
N MET A 229 16.46 -3.12 -11.63
CA MET A 229 16.19 -2.14 -10.58
C MET A 229 17.21 -2.17 -9.44
N ALA A 230 17.50 -3.35 -8.92
CA ALA A 230 18.37 -3.47 -7.74
C ALA A 230 19.86 -3.24 -8.08
N VAL A 231 20.34 -3.79 -9.19
CA VAL A 231 21.76 -3.71 -9.58
C VAL A 231 22.05 -2.40 -10.32
N ASP A 232 21.25 -2.08 -11.36
CA ASP A 232 21.59 -0.98 -12.26
C ASP A 232 21.08 0.37 -11.74
N GLN A 233 19.89 0.39 -11.07
CA GLN A 233 19.27 1.62 -10.54
C GLN A 233 19.45 1.78 -9.02
N LYS A 234 20.08 0.83 -8.32
CA LYS A 234 20.30 0.83 -6.85
C LYS A 234 19.02 1.00 -6.04
N LYS A 235 17.92 0.40 -6.53
CA LYS A 235 16.60 0.42 -5.90
C LYS A 235 16.38 -0.76 -4.97
N SER A 236 15.46 -0.59 -4.01
CA SER A 236 15.06 -1.64 -3.08
C SER A 236 13.85 -2.41 -3.61
N VAL A 237 13.97 -3.71 -3.82
CA VAL A 237 12.92 -4.55 -4.39
C VAL A 237 12.63 -5.75 -3.51
N ALA A 238 11.35 -5.99 -3.20
CA ALA A 238 10.92 -7.19 -2.49
C ALA A 238 10.20 -8.16 -3.45
N LEU A 239 10.55 -9.44 -3.38
CA LEU A 239 9.92 -10.52 -4.11
C LEU A 239 9.28 -11.50 -3.14
N PHE A 240 7.97 -11.68 -3.26
CA PHE A 240 7.20 -12.71 -2.57
C PHE A 240 6.91 -13.83 -3.55
N SER A 241 7.60 -14.96 -3.39
CA SER A 241 7.48 -16.13 -4.25
C SER A 241 6.65 -17.21 -3.58
N LEU A 242 5.55 -17.58 -4.22
CA LEU A 242 4.67 -18.66 -3.77
C LEU A 242 4.88 -19.94 -4.57
N GLU A 243 5.72 -19.91 -5.61
CA GLU A 243 5.98 -21.05 -6.50
C GLU A 243 7.41 -21.60 -6.37
N MET A 244 8.38 -20.73 -6.11
CA MET A 244 9.79 -21.08 -6.10
C MET A 244 10.44 -20.77 -4.76
N SER A 245 11.43 -21.61 -4.36
CA SER A 245 12.23 -21.35 -3.16
C SER A 245 13.22 -20.19 -3.37
N SER A 246 13.67 -19.61 -2.26
CA SER A 246 14.66 -18.53 -2.24
C SER A 246 15.96 -18.93 -2.91
N GLU A 247 16.42 -20.18 -2.74
CA GLU A 247 17.62 -20.71 -3.38
C GLU A 247 17.48 -20.76 -4.91
N GLN A 248 16.32 -21.23 -5.41
CA GLN A 248 16.07 -21.28 -6.86
C GLN A 248 16.03 -19.89 -7.49
N ILE A 249 15.53 -18.91 -6.75
CA ILE A 249 15.52 -17.49 -7.19
C ILE A 249 16.94 -16.95 -7.20
N ALA A 250 17.71 -17.19 -6.14
CA ALA A 250 19.10 -16.77 -6.04
C ALA A 250 19.94 -17.33 -7.18
N ASP A 251 19.82 -18.63 -7.48
CA ASP A 251 20.53 -19.28 -8.61
C ASP A 251 20.18 -18.61 -9.95
N ARG A 252 18.91 -18.28 -10.18
CA ARG A 252 18.49 -17.59 -11.40
C ARG A 252 19.06 -16.19 -11.51
N VAL A 253 19.00 -15.42 -10.43
CA VAL A 253 19.58 -14.07 -10.40
C VAL A 253 21.10 -14.13 -10.59
N LEU A 254 21.77 -15.07 -9.95
CA LEU A 254 23.20 -15.29 -10.11
C LEU A 254 23.55 -15.66 -11.56
N SER A 255 22.80 -16.58 -12.20
CA SER A 255 22.98 -16.93 -13.60
C SER A 255 22.81 -15.72 -14.54
N MET A 256 21.82 -14.85 -14.27
CA MET A 256 21.60 -13.62 -15.05
C MET A 256 22.74 -12.63 -14.94
N VAL A 257 23.33 -12.49 -13.75
CA VAL A 257 24.40 -11.51 -13.47
C VAL A 257 25.73 -12.03 -13.95
N SER A 258 26.07 -13.29 -13.64
CA SER A 258 27.35 -13.92 -14.00
C SER A 258 27.44 -14.32 -15.47
N GLY A 259 26.31 -14.55 -16.15
CA GLY A 259 26.28 -15.15 -17.49
C GLY A 259 26.57 -16.64 -17.50
N ILE A 260 26.72 -17.29 -16.35
CA ILE A 260 26.94 -18.74 -16.25
C ILE A 260 25.63 -19.46 -16.53
N PRO A 261 25.60 -20.43 -17.45
CA PRO A 261 24.38 -21.16 -17.77
C PRO A 261 23.76 -21.85 -16.54
N MET A 262 22.45 -21.66 -16.35
CA MET A 262 21.70 -22.26 -15.25
C MET A 262 21.89 -23.77 -15.13
N GLY A 263 22.08 -24.46 -16.29
CA GLY A 263 22.35 -25.90 -16.33
C GLY A 263 23.71 -26.30 -15.72
N LYS A 264 24.74 -25.44 -15.78
CA LYS A 264 26.04 -25.66 -15.11
C LYS A 264 25.89 -25.53 -13.61
N ILE A 265 25.18 -24.45 -13.16
CA ILE A 265 24.92 -24.19 -11.74
C ILE A 265 24.13 -25.35 -11.12
N ALA A 266 23.00 -25.71 -11.72
CA ALA A 266 22.11 -26.76 -11.21
C ALA A 266 22.76 -28.16 -11.15
N LYS A 267 23.73 -28.45 -12.01
CA LYS A 267 24.45 -29.73 -12.03
C LYS A 267 25.74 -29.71 -11.22
N GLY A 268 26.15 -28.56 -10.67
CA GLY A 268 27.45 -28.39 -10.01
C GLY A 268 28.64 -28.60 -10.95
N GLN A 269 28.46 -28.38 -12.26
CA GLN A 269 29.51 -28.55 -13.29
C GLN A 269 30.25 -27.22 -13.51
N LEU A 270 30.80 -26.67 -12.44
CA LEU A 270 31.51 -25.40 -12.42
C LEU A 270 33.00 -25.63 -12.44
N ASP A 271 33.73 -24.82 -13.23
CA ASP A 271 35.20 -24.79 -13.25
C ASP A 271 35.76 -23.62 -12.43
N THR A 272 37.09 -23.48 -12.37
CA THR A 272 37.74 -22.44 -11.55
C THR A 272 37.40 -21.02 -12.04
N GLU A 273 37.22 -20.84 -13.35
CA GLU A 273 36.85 -19.55 -13.94
C GLU A 273 35.41 -19.20 -13.58
N ASP A 274 34.49 -20.17 -13.65
CA ASP A 274 33.09 -19.99 -13.22
C ASP A 274 33.02 -19.51 -11.74
N PHE A 275 33.82 -20.10 -10.83
CA PHE A 275 33.87 -19.68 -9.43
C PHE A 275 34.40 -18.25 -9.23
N THR A 276 35.34 -17.81 -10.06
CA THR A 276 35.85 -16.44 -10.03
C THR A 276 34.73 -15.46 -10.43
N ILE A 277 34.06 -15.72 -11.56
CA ILE A 277 32.94 -14.90 -12.06
C ILE A 277 31.77 -14.89 -11.07
N MET A 278 31.47 -16.04 -10.43
CA MET A 278 30.48 -16.12 -9.37
C MET A 278 30.84 -15.24 -8.17
N GLY A 279 32.11 -15.25 -7.76
CA GLY A 279 32.59 -14.40 -6.65
C GLY A 279 32.36 -12.92 -6.92
N GLU A 280 32.76 -12.44 -8.09
CA GLU A 280 32.54 -11.04 -8.52
C GLU A 280 31.04 -10.71 -8.59
N SER A 281 30.21 -11.64 -9.11
CA SER A 281 28.76 -11.46 -9.19
C SER A 281 28.09 -11.44 -7.81
N MET A 282 28.58 -12.25 -6.87
CA MET A 282 28.09 -12.26 -5.48
C MET A 282 28.47 -10.97 -4.74
N GLU A 283 29.68 -10.43 -4.97
CA GLU A 283 30.09 -9.13 -4.43
C GLU A 283 29.13 -8.03 -4.91
N LEU A 284 28.87 -7.96 -6.22
CA LEU A 284 27.92 -7.02 -6.80
C LEU A 284 26.51 -7.16 -6.20
N LEU A 285 26.02 -8.39 -6.06
CA LEU A 285 24.70 -8.67 -5.50
C LEU A 285 24.61 -8.34 -3.99
N SER A 286 25.71 -8.49 -3.24
CA SER A 286 25.75 -8.18 -1.81
C SER A 286 25.50 -6.69 -1.51
N GLU A 287 25.79 -5.80 -2.46
CA GLU A 287 25.53 -4.36 -2.37
C GLU A 287 24.08 -3.97 -2.72
N THR A 288 23.26 -4.93 -3.16
CA THR A 288 21.88 -4.67 -3.59
C THR A 288 20.88 -4.82 -2.46
N ASN A 289 19.73 -4.14 -2.60
CA ASN A 289 18.61 -4.24 -1.68
C ASN A 289 17.52 -5.14 -2.28
N ILE A 290 17.81 -6.44 -2.42
CA ILE A 290 16.86 -7.47 -2.85
C ILE A 290 16.40 -8.25 -1.64
N PHE A 291 15.08 -8.31 -1.41
CA PHE A 291 14.46 -9.05 -0.32
C PHE A 291 13.55 -10.15 -0.88
N ILE A 292 13.73 -11.39 -0.44
CA ILE A 292 12.98 -12.54 -0.93
C ILE A 292 12.25 -13.20 0.25
N ASP A 293 10.95 -13.46 0.07
CA ASP A 293 10.12 -14.27 0.96
C ASP A 293 9.49 -15.40 0.14
N ASP A 294 9.74 -16.65 0.50
CA ASP A 294 9.31 -17.86 -0.22
C ASP A 294 8.30 -18.71 0.57
N LYS A 295 7.54 -18.10 1.47
CA LYS A 295 6.49 -18.83 2.20
C LYS A 295 5.32 -19.21 1.29
N TRP A 296 5.03 -20.50 1.23
CA TRP A 296 4.06 -21.16 0.34
C TRP A 296 2.59 -20.76 0.53
N SER A 297 2.21 -20.18 1.64
CA SER A 297 0.84 -19.73 1.90
C SER A 297 0.87 -18.36 2.52
N THR A 298 0.35 -17.38 1.81
CA THR A 298 0.26 -16.01 2.31
C THR A 298 -1.12 -15.48 2.03
N THR A 299 -1.79 -15.04 3.08
CA THR A 299 -3.04 -14.28 2.97
C THR A 299 -2.73 -12.80 2.74
N ILE A 300 -3.69 -12.03 2.23
CA ILE A 300 -3.53 -10.58 2.05
C ILE A 300 -3.13 -9.87 3.34
N PRO A 301 -3.75 -10.14 4.52
CA PRO A 301 -3.31 -9.53 5.78
C PRO A 301 -1.86 -9.85 6.16
N GLU A 302 -1.41 -11.09 5.99
CA GLU A 302 -0.02 -11.48 6.27
C GLU A 302 0.96 -10.79 5.34
N LEU A 303 0.64 -10.72 4.05
CA LEU A 303 1.44 -10.00 3.06
C LEU A 303 1.56 -8.51 3.42
N LYS A 304 0.43 -7.87 3.77
CA LYS A 304 0.39 -6.48 4.23
C LYS A 304 1.31 -6.26 5.43
N SER A 305 1.24 -7.13 6.43
CA SER A 305 2.09 -7.07 7.62
C SER A 305 3.57 -7.14 7.28
N LYS A 306 3.97 -8.11 6.45
CA LYS A 306 5.37 -8.30 6.04
C LYS A 306 5.91 -7.10 5.26
N ILE A 307 5.15 -6.58 4.29
CA ILE A 307 5.58 -5.44 3.48
C ILE A 307 5.69 -4.16 4.33
N ARG A 308 4.73 -3.92 5.25
CA ARG A 308 4.81 -2.80 6.20
C ARG A 308 6.04 -2.88 7.08
N ARG A 309 6.31 -4.07 7.64
CA ARG A 309 7.50 -4.31 8.45
C ARG A 309 8.77 -4.04 7.64
N LEU A 310 8.87 -4.57 6.42
CA LEU A 310 10.02 -4.37 5.55
C LEU A 310 10.23 -2.88 5.23
N LYS A 311 9.15 -2.13 4.96
CA LYS A 311 9.21 -0.68 4.72
C LYS A 311 9.71 0.10 5.94
N ILE A 312 9.33 -0.31 7.15
CA ILE A 312 9.80 0.33 8.39
C ILE A 312 11.29 0.02 8.62
N GLU A 313 11.71 -1.25 8.43
CA GLU A 313 13.09 -1.69 8.67
C GLU A 313 14.08 -1.13 7.65
N LYS A 314 13.66 -0.88 6.42
CA LYS A 314 14.52 -0.59 5.26
C LYS A 314 14.31 0.79 4.64
N THR A 315 13.80 1.74 5.35
CA THR A 315 13.65 3.16 4.96
C THR A 315 13.09 3.40 3.54
N THR A 316 13.49 2.62 2.52
CA THR A 316 13.00 2.69 1.13
C THR A 316 12.60 1.30 0.64
N LEU A 317 11.47 1.23 -0.05
CA LEU A 317 11.03 0.07 -0.82
C LEU A 317 10.37 0.60 -2.10
N ASP A 318 11.00 0.30 -3.24
CA ASP A 318 10.68 0.93 -4.52
C ASP A 318 9.75 0.08 -5.39
N LEU A 319 9.77 -1.25 -5.23
CA LEU A 319 8.86 -2.19 -5.93
C LEU A 319 8.62 -3.42 -5.07
N VAL A 320 7.39 -3.93 -5.12
CA VAL A 320 7.03 -5.25 -4.61
C VAL A 320 6.59 -6.13 -5.76
N ILE A 321 7.18 -7.33 -5.88
CA ILE A 321 6.83 -8.34 -6.89
C ILE A 321 6.19 -9.53 -6.16
N ILE A 322 5.08 -10.07 -6.70
CA ILE A 322 4.35 -11.21 -6.14
C ILE A 322 4.18 -12.28 -7.21
N ASP A 323 4.81 -13.43 -7.03
CA ASP A 323 4.75 -14.57 -7.96
C ASP A 323 4.08 -15.78 -7.29
N TYR A 324 2.83 -16.13 -7.57
CA TYR A 324 1.84 -15.51 -8.43
C TYR A 324 0.46 -15.53 -7.74
N LEU A 325 -0.45 -14.67 -8.19
CA LEU A 325 -1.74 -14.38 -7.54
C LEU A 325 -2.61 -15.61 -7.27
N GLN A 326 -2.62 -16.57 -8.19
CA GLN A 326 -3.47 -17.75 -8.10
C GLN A 326 -3.02 -18.77 -7.04
N LEU A 327 -1.88 -18.58 -6.36
CA LEU A 327 -1.47 -19.40 -5.21
C LEU A 327 -1.82 -18.73 -3.86
N MET A 328 -2.24 -17.49 -3.87
CA MET A 328 -2.71 -16.83 -2.67
C MET A 328 -4.06 -17.39 -2.21
N SER A 329 -4.29 -17.41 -0.90
CA SER A 329 -5.56 -17.78 -0.29
C SER A 329 -6.36 -16.55 0.10
N GLY A 330 -7.67 -16.57 -0.16
CA GLY A 330 -8.59 -15.53 0.33
C GLY A 330 -8.70 -15.56 1.86
N SER A 331 -9.02 -14.41 2.45
CA SER A 331 -9.13 -14.26 3.92
C SER A 331 -10.39 -14.93 4.50
N ASN A 332 -11.40 -15.22 3.69
CA ASN A 332 -12.69 -15.71 4.12
C ASN A 332 -12.94 -17.18 3.73
N SER A 333 -13.10 -18.05 4.72
CA SER A 333 -13.49 -19.45 4.53
C SER A 333 -14.88 -19.66 3.87
N TRP A 334 -15.71 -18.62 3.79
CA TRP A 334 -17.03 -18.63 3.15
C TRP A 334 -16.98 -18.71 1.61
N TYR A 335 -15.85 -18.37 0.99
CA TYR A 335 -15.66 -18.40 -0.47
C TYR A 335 -14.96 -19.65 -0.96
N SER A 336 -14.77 -20.68 -0.11
CA SER A 336 -14.18 -21.95 -0.51
C SER A 336 -15.06 -22.65 -1.55
N GLY A 337 -14.82 -22.34 -2.83
CA GLY A 337 -15.56 -22.86 -3.98
C GLY A 337 -15.80 -21.86 -5.12
N ASN A 338 -15.61 -20.55 -4.91
CA ASN A 338 -15.71 -19.56 -5.98
C ASN A 338 -14.38 -18.83 -6.22
N ARG A 339 -13.51 -19.45 -7.00
CA ARG A 339 -12.16 -18.93 -7.30
C ARG A 339 -12.15 -17.53 -7.90
N VAL A 340 -13.16 -17.17 -8.67
CA VAL A 340 -13.28 -15.83 -9.28
C VAL A 340 -13.45 -14.75 -8.20
N GLN A 341 -14.26 -15.02 -7.17
CA GLN A 341 -14.46 -14.07 -6.06
C GLN A 341 -13.20 -13.93 -5.21
N GLU A 342 -12.52 -15.05 -4.95
CA GLU A 342 -11.27 -15.07 -4.21
C GLU A 342 -10.17 -14.24 -4.89
N ILE A 343 -9.98 -14.41 -6.20
CA ILE A 343 -9.03 -13.63 -6.99
C ILE A 343 -9.43 -12.14 -7.02
N SER A 344 -10.73 -11.84 -7.04
CA SER A 344 -11.24 -10.47 -6.99
C SER A 344 -10.92 -9.79 -5.64
N GLU A 345 -11.06 -10.52 -4.53
CA GLU A 345 -10.67 -10.02 -3.19
C GLU A 345 -9.16 -9.77 -3.13
N ILE A 346 -8.34 -10.69 -3.65
CA ILE A 346 -6.89 -10.56 -3.68
C ILE A 346 -6.47 -9.35 -4.51
N SER A 347 -7.00 -9.19 -5.72
CA SER A 347 -6.69 -8.07 -6.61
C SER A 347 -6.98 -6.72 -5.96
N ARG A 348 -8.20 -6.57 -5.42
CA ARG A 348 -8.60 -5.36 -4.69
C ARG A 348 -7.69 -5.10 -3.48
N GLY A 349 -7.40 -6.14 -2.69
CA GLY A 349 -6.52 -6.03 -1.52
C GLY A 349 -5.10 -5.58 -1.87
N LEU A 350 -4.55 -6.04 -3.02
CA LEU A 350 -3.25 -5.60 -3.52
C LEU A 350 -3.28 -4.14 -4.01
N LYS A 351 -4.37 -3.74 -4.69
CA LYS A 351 -4.54 -2.33 -5.12
C LYS A 351 -4.66 -1.39 -3.92
N GLU A 352 -5.42 -1.78 -2.89
CA GLU A 352 -5.50 -1.02 -1.64
C GLU A 352 -4.14 -0.94 -0.94
N LEU A 353 -3.38 -2.04 -0.91
CA LEU A 353 -2.04 -2.07 -0.33
C LEU A 353 -1.06 -1.16 -1.08
N ALA A 354 -1.07 -1.18 -2.41
CA ALA A 354 -0.25 -0.30 -3.23
C ALA A 354 -0.52 1.18 -2.92
N ARG A 355 -1.81 1.55 -2.78
CA ARG A 355 -2.24 2.91 -2.43
C ARG A 355 -1.86 3.31 -1.00
N GLU A 356 -2.06 2.42 -0.05
CA GLU A 356 -1.76 2.65 1.37
C GLU A 356 -0.27 2.89 1.62
N LEU A 357 0.57 2.07 0.97
CA LEU A 357 2.01 2.14 1.16
C LEU A 357 2.71 3.10 0.19
N GLU A 358 1.99 3.63 -0.80
CA GLU A 358 2.56 4.44 -1.88
C GLU A 358 3.75 3.75 -2.57
N ILE A 359 3.60 2.43 -2.86
CA ILE A 359 4.61 1.61 -3.54
C ILE A 359 3.96 0.95 -4.76
N PRO A 360 4.63 0.87 -5.92
CA PRO A 360 4.16 0.04 -7.02
C PRO A 360 4.20 -1.43 -6.64
N ILE A 361 3.15 -2.18 -6.99
CA ILE A 361 3.08 -3.63 -6.81
C ILE A 361 2.95 -4.28 -8.18
N MET A 362 3.88 -5.18 -8.51
CA MET A 362 3.81 -6.02 -9.70
C MET A 362 3.34 -7.42 -9.29
N ALA A 363 2.16 -7.83 -9.74
CA ALA A 363 1.63 -9.14 -9.45
C ALA A 363 1.63 -10.00 -10.71
N LEU A 364 2.18 -11.21 -10.60
CA LEU A 364 2.26 -12.16 -11.68
C LEU A 364 0.96 -12.94 -11.79
N SER A 365 0.48 -13.15 -13.00
CA SER A 365 -0.77 -13.87 -13.27
C SER A 365 -0.60 -14.88 -14.43
N GLN A 366 -1.31 -15.99 -14.35
CA GLN A 366 -1.35 -16.95 -15.43
C GLN A 366 -2.54 -16.69 -16.35
N LEU A 367 -2.31 -16.70 -17.66
CA LEU A 367 -3.37 -16.53 -18.67
C LEU A 367 -4.19 -17.82 -18.85
N SER A 368 -5.46 -17.67 -19.23
CA SER A 368 -6.36 -18.74 -19.60
C SER A 368 -5.83 -19.52 -20.82
N ARG A 369 -6.21 -20.81 -20.90
CA ARG A 369 -5.88 -21.68 -22.07
C ARG A 369 -6.60 -21.25 -23.35
N GLU A 370 -7.60 -20.38 -23.27
CA GLU A 370 -8.36 -19.89 -24.43
C GLU A 370 -7.46 -19.16 -25.45
N VAL A 371 -6.35 -18.53 -24.98
CA VAL A 371 -5.37 -17.90 -25.87
C VAL A 371 -4.80 -18.86 -26.90
N GLU A 372 -4.63 -20.14 -26.55
CA GLU A 372 -4.03 -21.18 -27.43
C GLU A 372 -4.96 -21.60 -28.54
N LYS A 373 -6.27 -21.33 -28.45
CA LYS A 373 -7.27 -21.65 -29.47
C LYS A 373 -7.32 -20.63 -30.61
N ARG A 374 -6.73 -19.46 -30.43
CA ARG A 374 -6.67 -18.43 -31.45
C ARG A 374 -5.56 -18.69 -32.47
N VAL A 375 -5.75 -18.19 -33.69
CA VAL A 375 -4.79 -18.38 -34.79
C VAL A 375 -3.46 -17.68 -34.47
N ASP A 376 -3.51 -16.43 -33.99
CA ASP A 376 -2.34 -15.63 -33.68
C ASP A 376 -1.72 -15.92 -32.30
N LYS A 377 -2.48 -16.59 -31.42
CA LYS A 377 -2.11 -16.92 -30.04
C LYS A 377 -1.57 -15.73 -29.23
N LYS A 378 -1.71 -14.50 -29.73
CA LYS A 378 -1.31 -13.28 -29.02
C LYS A 378 -2.26 -12.99 -27.87
N PRO A 379 -1.73 -12.70 -26.67
CA PRO A 379 -2.55 -12.46 -25.48
C PRO A 379 -3.34 -11.16 -25.55
N GLN A 380 -4.57 -11.20 -25.05
CA GLN A 380 -5.51 -10.09 -24.93
C GLN A 380 -6.06 -10.00 -23.51
N LEU A 381 -6.61 -8.82 -23.13
CA LEU A 381 -7.18 -8.63 -21.78
C LEU A 381 -8.25 -9.67 -21.43
N SER A 382 -9.03 -10.13 -22.40
CA SER A 382 -10.02 -11.20 -22.21
C SER A 382 -9.43 -12.53 -21.75
N ASP A 383 -8.12 -12.76 -21.90
CA ASP A 383 -7.44 -13.98 -21.45
C ASP A 383 -7.18 -13.99 -19.95
N LEU A 384 -7.37 -12.85 -19.27
CA LEU A 384 -7.48 -12.73 -17.82
C LEU A 384 -8.86 -13.14 -17.29
N ARG A 385 -9.67 -13.88 -18.05
CA ARG A 385 -11.12 -14.11 -17.93
C ARG A 385 -11.60 -14.71 -16.60
N GLU A 386 -10.80 -15.50 -15.92
CA GLU A 386 -11.10 -15.95 -14.53
C GLU A 386 -10.80 -14.86 -13.49
N SER A 387 -10.35 -13.70 -13.95
CA SER A 387 -9.82 -12.60 -13.14
C SER A 387 -10.26 -11.25 -13.70
N TRP A 388 -11.55 -11.11 -14.11
CA TRP A 388 -12.11 -9.83 -14.59
C TRP A 388 -11.86 -8.65 -13.60
N ALA A 389 -11.86 -8.96 -12.32
CA ALA A 389 -11.51 -7.97 -11.30
C ALA A 389 -10.05 -7.51 -11.41
N ILE A 390 -9.11 -8.41 -11.75
CA ILE A 390 -7.70 -8.04 -11.97
C ILE A 390 -7.60 -7.01 -13.09
N GLU A 391 -8.35 -7.23 -14.18
CA GLU A 391 -8.37 -6.26 -15.28
C GLU A 391 -8.89 -4.90 -14.83
N GLN A 392 -9.93 -4.84 -13.99
CA GLN A 392 -10.48 -3.57 -13.50
C GLN A 392 -9.54 -2.86 -12.54
N ASP A 393 -8.99 -3.57 -11.55
CA ASP A 393 -8.18 -3.01 -10.47
C ASP A 393 -6.78 -2.58 -10.94
N ALA A 394 -6.21 -3.28 -11.94
CA ALA A 394 -4.88 -3.00 -12.47
C ALA A 394 -4.80 -1.61 -13.13
N ASP A 395 -3.71 -0.92 -12.91
CA ASP A 395 -3.37 0.33 -13.63
C ASP A 395 -2.60 0.04 -14.92
N GLY A 396 -1.78 -1.01 -14.92
CA GLY A 396 -1.06 -1.52 -16.06
C GLY A 396 -1.19 -3.03 -16.21
N VAL A 397 -1.25 -3.52 -17.45
CA VAL A 397 -1.23 -4.96 -17.76
C VAL A 397 -0.21 -5.21 -18.86
N ILE A 398 0.81 -5.98 -18.51
CA ILE A 398 1.89 -6.41 -19.38
C ILE A 398 1.71 -7.89 -19.65
N MET A 399 1.76 -8.31 -20.90
CA MET A 399 1.60 -9.71 -21.31
C MET A 399 2.79 -10.16 -22.15
N LEU A 400 3.28 -11.36 -21.88
CA LEU A 400 4.38 -11.95 -22.63
C LEU A 400 3.85 -12.96 -23.65
N HIS A 401 4.41 -12.89 -24.86
CA HIS A 401 4.14 -13.85 -25.92
C HIS A 401 5.44 -14.28 -26.61
N ARG A 402 5.55 -15.58 -26.90
CA ARG A 402 6.69 -16.15 -27.60
C ARG A 402 6.20 -17.09 -28.69
N GLU A 403 6.47 -16.72 -29.93
CA GLU A 403 6.07 -17.48 -31.09
C GLU A 403 6.82 -18.81 -31.18
N ASP A 404 8.12 -18.83 -30.82
CA ASP A 404 8.99 -20.02 -30.85
C ASP A 404 8.57 -21.12 -29.85
N TYR A 405 7.68 -20.82 -28.93
CA TYR A 405 7.09 -21.82 -28.03
C TYR A 405 5.99 -22.62 -28.72
N TYR A 406 5.22 -22.00 -29.61
CA TYR A 406 4.12 -22.59 -30.31
C TYR A 406 4.51 -23.16 -31.70
N ASP A 407 5.49 -22.50 -32.34
CA ASP A 407 6.03 -22.90 -33.64
C ASP A 407 7.57 -22.94 -33.58
N PRO A 408 8.16 -24.14 -33.44
CA PRO A 408 9.62 -24.30 -33.41
C PRO A 408 10.33 -23.90 -34.72
N ASP A 409 9.59 -23.83 -35.82
CA ASP A 409 10.15 -23.50 -37.14
C ASP A 409 10.07 -22.01 -37.49
N THR A 410 9.53 -21.18 -36.58
CA THR A 410 9.44 -19.74 -36.79
C THR A 410 10.82 -19.10 -36.95
N ASP A 411 10.87 -18.02 -37.73
CA ASP A 411 12.08 -17.13 -37.85
C ASP A 411 12.31 -16.30 -36.58
N LYS A 412 11.33 -16.23 -35.67
CA LYS A 412 11.38 -15.45 -34.44
C LYS A 412 11.91 -16.21 -33.21
N LYS A 413 12.95 -17.04 -33.42
CA LYS A 413 13.55 -17.84 -32.34
C LYS A 413 14.16 -16.95 -31.25
N GLY A 414 13.77 -17.20 -30.00
CA GLY A 414 14.22 -16.45 -28.83
C GLY A 414 13.60 -15.06 -28.68
N LEU A 415 12.79 -14.60 -29.63
CA LEU A 415 12.08 -13.33 -29.51
C LEU A 415 10.87 -13.46 -28.57
N THR A 416 10.68 -12.45 -27.75
CA THR A 416 9.54 -12.33 -26.84
C THR A 416 8.86 -11.00 -27.05
N ASP A 417 7.58 -11.05 -27.42
CA ASP A 417 6.74 -9.86 -27.50
C ASP A 417 6.33 -9.44 -26.08
N ILE A 418 6.62 -8.21 -25.71
CA ILE A 418 6.18 -7.56 -24.50
C ILE A 418 4.99 -6.70 -24.86
N CYS A 419 3.79 -7.18 -24.55
CA CYS A 419 2.55 -6.54 -24.96
C CYS A 419 1.96 -5.75 -23.79
N VAL A 420 1.96 -4.42 -23.84
CA VAL A 420 1.22 -3.57 -22.91
C VAL A 420 -0.22 -3.51 -23.39
N ARG A 421 -1.14 -4.17 -22.69
CA ARG A 421 -2.56 -4.28 -23.07
C ARG A 421 -3.46 -3.32 -22.29
N LYS A 422 -3.00 -2.83 -21.15
CA LYS A 422 -3.64 -1.77 -20.38
C LYS A 422 -2.58 -0.84 -19.81
N ASN A 423 -2.82 0.46 -19.91
CA ASN A 423 -2.05 1.49 -19.24
C ASN A 423 -2.96 2.68 -18.94
N ARG A 424 -3.29 2.93 -17.67
CA ARG A 424 -4.14 4.06 -17.28
C ARG A 424 -3.46 5.41 -17.49
N ASN A 425 -2.13 5.43 -17.52
CA ASN A 425 -1.34 6.66 -17.49
C ASN A 425 -0.50 6.88 -18.76
N GLY A 426 -0.72 6.07 -19.80
CA GLY A 426 0.05 6.16 -21.05
C GLY A 426 -0.52 5.31 -22.18
N PRO A 427 0.22 5.17 -23.27
CA PRO A 427 -0.20 4.37 -24.43
C PRO A 427 -0.13 2.88 -24.13
N VAL A 428 -0.79 2.10 -24.98
CA VAL A 428 -0.64 0.65 -25.11
C VAL A 428 0.17 0.35 -26.37
N GLY A 429 0.85 -0.80 -26.40
CA GLY A 429 1.68 -1.15 -27.55
C GLY A 429 2.40 -2.48 -27.35
N GLU A 430 3.37 -2.74 -28.21
CA GLU A 430 4.21 -3.93 -28.17
C GLU A 430 5.67 -3.53 -28.36
N SER A 431 6.55 -4.24 -27.67
CA SER A 431 8.00 -4.18 -27.81
C SER A 431 8.55 -5.59 -27.89
N GLU A 432 9.66 -5.81 -28.56
CA GLU A 432 10.29 -7.13 -28.67
C GLU A 432 11.61 -7.14 -27.88
N LEU A 433 11.84 -8.22 -27.14
CA LEU A 433 13.09 -8.52 -26.44
C LEU A 433 13.61 -9.89 -26.86
N TYR A 434 14.92 -10.06 -26.84
CA TYR A 434 15.55 -11.36 -27.00
C TYR A 434 15.69 -12.06 -25.65
N PHE A 435 15.20 -13.29 -25.55
CA PHE A 435 15.27 -14.11 -24.35
C PHE A 435 16.30 -15.21 -24.50
N GLU A 436 17.42 -15.08 -23.80
CA GLU A 436 18.43 -16.12 -23.69
C GLU A 436 18.07 -17.10 -22.58
N LYS A 437 17.55 -18.25 -22.99
CA LYS A 437 17.01 -19.30 -22.07
C LYS A 437 18.07 -19.89 -21.15
N THR A 438 19.33 -19.97 -21.60
CA THR A 438 20.41 -20.66 -20.89
C THR A 438 20.79 -19.93 -19.60
N ILE A 439 20.73 -18.60 -19.61
CA ILE A 439 21.05 -17.72 -18.49
C ILE A 439 19.84 -16.94 -17.99
N MET A 440 18.64 -17.28 -18.46
CA MET A 440 17.37 -16.63 -18.08
C MET A 440 17.32 -15.12 -18.28
N LYS A 441 18.07 -14.57 -19.24
CA LYS A 441 18.25 -13.14 -19.44
C LYS A 441 17.46 -12.61 -20.62
N PHE A 442 16.77 -11.48 -20.41
CA PHE A 442 16.17 -10.68 -21.48
C PHE A 442 17.11 -9.55 -21.88
N THR A 443 17.26 -9.30 -23.17
CA THR A 443 18.08 -8.23 -23.73
C THR A 443 17.33 -7.47 -24.80
N GLU A 444 17.61 -6.19 -24.95
CA GLU A 444 17.07 -5.39 -26.04
C GLU A 444 17.67 -5.79 -27.37
N ILE A 445 16.84 -5.75 -28.39
CA ILE A 445 17.25 -6.00 -29.76
C ILE A 445 17.82 -4.67 -30.28
N LYS A 446 19.13 -4.63 -30.58
CA LYS A 446 19.71 -3.44 -31.20
C LYS A 446 19.06 -3.21 -32.56
N SER A 447 18.26 -2.16 -32.69
CA SER A 447 17.74 -1.73 -33.98
C SER A 447 18.91 -1.30 -34.85
N LYS A 448 18.93 -1.72 -36.12
CA LYS A 448 19.97 -1.30 -37.11
C LYS A 448 19.92 0.19 -37.44
N SER A 449 19.17 1.03 -36.69
CA SER A 449 18.94 2.44 -37.00
C SER A 449 19.80 3.45 -36.22
N ASP A 450 20.70 3.01 -35.32
CA ASP A 450 21.65 3.93 -34.64
C ASP A 450 23.01 3.99 -35.34
N GLY A 451 22.96 4.10 -36.65
CA GLY A 451 24.12 4.46 -37.45
C GLY A 451 23.86 5.75 -38.19
N THR A 452 24.50 6.82 -37.76
CA THR A 452 24.60 8.12 -38.40
C THR A 452 23.67 9.22 -37.87
N TYR A 453 24.16 9.99 -36.89
CA TYR A 453 24.41 11.43 -37.06
C TYR A 453 25.41 11.89 -36.01
#